data_68c0af630229d4a361031553d077f61f
#
_entry.id   68c0af630229d4a361031553d077f61f
#
_cell.length_a   1.000
_cell.length_b   1.000
_cell.length_c   1.000
_cell.angle_alpha   90.00
_cell.angle_beta   90.00
_cell.angle_gamma   90.00
#
_symmetry.space_group_name_H-M   'P 1'
#
loop_
_entity.id
_entity.type
_entity.pdbx_description
1 polymer ?
#
loop_
_entity_poly.entity_id
_entity_poly.type
_entity_poly.pdbx_seq_one_letter_code
_entity_poly.pdbx_strand_id
1 'polypeptide(L)'
;MLIRRADIQRVTGGILHNTSLSESLLPINGRLKIDSRNISQGDIFVAHTGTKFDGHEFLYQAKQSGASLAIVTRVQEIDLPQLLVGNVTEAMHAIAGFKLCLSRDTITVIGITGSNGKTTTKSVLAYVLSKFGNTVATHGNQNNEIGFPITVSRIEPLTKYLVLEYGAFKPGDIDCLKKIAVPDIAVLLSAGHAHVEKSGSLESVCSMKAELARDLPEGSKVLLNYDDPRIARLSVGNRYYFGTDKRAHFRASHVETNIIKTRFIVTYQKGSVEVETKLIGKHQVSNVLAALSTLVLLGFDAEVCARYISEVNPIDGRMQYIPLGDFSIIHDAYNASFESVKCALDSLVVLGSLAKRRIAVLGRIHDMGELAQDVYRQLVKQFLDTDINLLVIVSEKQMYLIAKELAKGVPNKEIVWFEDLETAKHEIFDLFSPGDIVLFKASNAENFSSLVESVKHKAGKFAG
;
A
#
# COMPACT_ATOMS: atom_id res chain seq x y z
N MET A 1 19.78 -1.69 16.19
CA MET A 1 19.88 -1.10 17.54
C MET A 1 19.39 -2.14 18.52
N LEU A 2 20.22 -2.46 19.49
CA LEU A 2 19.87 -3.36 20.57
C LEU A 2 19.19 -2.58 21.69
N ILE A 3 18.13 -3.13 22.25
CA ILE A 3 17.41 -2.64 23.42
C ILE A 3 17.44 -3.72 24.50
N ARG A 4 17.35 -3.33 25.78
CA ARG A 4 17.35 -4.30 26.89
C ARG A 4 15.91 -4.62 27.30
N ARG A 5 15.68 -5.84 27.84
CA ARG A 5 14.36 -6.22 28.38
C ARG A 5 13.93 -5.25 29.49
N ALA A 6 14.87 -4.77 30.31
CA ALA A 6 14.59 -3.75 31.34
C ALA A 6 14.10 -2.41 30.73
N ASP A 7 14.62 -2.01 29.58
CA ASP A 7 14.13 -0.81 28.90
C ASP A 7 12.70 -1.03 28.38
N ILE A 8 12.42 -2.21 27.84
CA ILE A 8 11.08 -2.60 27.39
C ILE A 8 10.09 -2.59 28.56
N GLN A 9 10.47 -3.20 29.68
CA GLN A 9 9.65 -3.19 30.90
C GLN A 9 9.31 -1.75 31.32
N ARG A 10 10.32 -0.88 31.37
CA ARG A 10 10.17 0.52 31.76
C ARG A 10 9.21 1.29 30.84
N VAL A 11 9.33 1.14 29.53
CA VAL A 11 8.52 1.92 28.57
C VAL A 11 7.10 1.40 28.40
N THR A 12 6.86 0.13 28.72
CA THR A 12 5.53 -0.49 28.64
C THR A 12 4.78 -0.50 29.99
N GLY A 13 5.50 -0.30 31.11
CA GLY A 13 4.95 -0.49 32.44
C GLY A 13 4.61 -1.94 32.78
N GLY A 14 5.05 -2.91 31.96
CA GLY A 14 4.77 -4.34 32.15
C GLY A 14 5.60 -4.98 33.26
N ILE A 15 5.33 -6.26 33.53
CA ILE A 15 6.06 -7.06 34.53
C ILE A 15 6.80 -8.19 33.82
N LEU A 16 8.12 -8.27 34.02
CA LEU A 16 8.94 -9.35 33.48
C LEU A 16 8.82 -10.62 34.36
N HIS A 17 8.63 -11.75 33.68
CA HIS A 17 8.60 -13.08 34.25
C HIS A 17 9.64 -13.97 33.57
N ASN A 18 10.09 -15.03 34.24
CA ASN A 18 11.05 -16.04 33.75
C ASN A 18 12.36 -15.39 33.23
N THR A 19 12.88 -14.40 33.96
CA THR A 19 14.17 -13.76 33.66
C THR A 19 14.78 -13.20 34.96
N SER A 20 16.07 -13.37 35.11
CA SER A 20 16.84 -12.78 36.21
C SER A 20 17.13 -11.29 35.93
N LEU A 21 17.54 -10.57 36.99
CA LEU A 21 17.94 -9.16 36.85
C LEU A 21 19.11 -9.01 35.85
N SER A 22 20.09 -9.89 35.90
CA SER A 22 21.24 -9.88 34.99
C SER A 22 20.82 -10.14 33.54
N GLU A 23 19.91 -11.07 33.30
CA GLU A 23 19.38 -11.34 31.94
C GLU A 23 18.51 -10.20 31.41
N SER A 24 17.80 -9.47 32.28
CA SER A 24 16.99 -8.32 31.86
C SER A 24 17.84 -7.17 31.32
N LEU A 25 19.11 -7.09 31.69
CA LEU A 25 20.08 -6.11 31.23
C LEU A 25 20.78 -6.51 29.91
N LEU A 26 20.64 -7.75 29.46
CA LEU A 26 21.21 -8.20 28.18
C LEU A 26 20.46 -7.57 27.00
N PRO A 27 21.20 -7.15 25.95
CA PRO A 27 20.61 -6.55 24.77
C PRO A 27 19.92 -7.60 23.90
N ILE A 28 18.78 -7.22 23.30
CA ILE A 28 18.03 -8.00 22.32
C ILE A 28 17.74 -7.18 21.06
N ASN A 29 17.38 -7.84 19.95
CA ASN A 29 17.11 -7.16 18.68
C ASN A 29 15.95 -6.15 18.75
N GLY A 30 14.94 -6.44 19.58
CA GLY A 30 13.75 -5.63 19.69
C GLY A 30 12.87 -5.60 18.45
N ARG A 31 13.00 -6.58 17.53
CA ARG A 31 12.09 -6.74 16.39
C ARG A 31 10.82 -7.44 16.84
N LEU A 32 9.68 -6.81 16.59
CA LEU A 32 8.36 -7.34 16.93
C LEU A 32 7.85 -8.31 15.87
N LYS A 33 7.31 -9.45 16.29
CA LYS A 33 6.68 -10.48 15.46
C LYS A 33 5.40 -10.98 16.08
N ILE A 34 4.34 -11.11 15.27
CA ILE A 34 3.04 -11.67 15.68
C ILE A 34 2.80 -13.07 15.11
N ASP A 35 3.62 -13.50 14.14
CA ASP A 35 3.58 -14.82 13.53
C ASP A 35 4.79 -15.64 14.00
N SER A 36 4.54 -16.70 14.75
CA SER A 36 5.56 -17.58 15.32
C SER A 36 6.41 -18.29 14.27
N ARG A 37 5.90 -18.46 13.05
CA ARG A 37 6.62 -19.09 11.92
C ARG A 37 7.70 -18.17 11.33
N ASN A 38 7.59 -16.87 11.55
CA ASN A 38 8.48 -15.85 10.98
C ASN A 38 9.46 -15.26 12.02
N ILE A 39 9.64 -15.94 13.15
CA ILE A 39 10.57 -15.53 14.20
C ILE A 39 12.01 -15.90 13.79
N SER A 40 12.91 -14.98 14.05
CA SER A 40 14.34 -15.16 13.97
C SER A 40 14.96 -15.06 15.37
N GLN A 41 16.18 -15.58 15.55
CA GLN A 41 16.90 -15.51 16.82
C GLN A 41 16.95 -14.07 17.36
N GLY A 42 16.51 -13.90 18.60
CA GLY A 42 16.52 -12.61 19.31
C GLY A 42 15.30 -11.71 19.04
N ASP A 43 14.33 -12.12 18.22
CA ASP A 43 13.08 -11.38 18.02
C ASP A 43 12.18 -11.41 19.27
N ILE A 44 11.26 -10.48 19.34
CA ILE A 44 10.20 -10.41 20.36
C ILE A 44 8.91 -10.96 19.76
N PHE A 45 8.40 -12.03 20.32
CA PHE A 45 7.08 -12.55 19.97
C PHE A 45 5.99 -11.77 20.68
N VAL A 46 4.95 -11.38 19.97
CA VAL A 46 3.75 -10.71 20.54
C VAL A 46 2.57 -11.67 20.48
N ALA A 47 2.09 -12.10 21.65
CA ALA A 47 0.94 -13.00 21.76
C ALA A 47 -0.37 -12.21 21.54
N HIS A 48 -0.57 -11.72 20.31
CA HIS A 48 -1.78 -10.99 19.92
C HIS A 48 -2.97 -11.95 19.79
N THR A 49 -4.10 -11.60 20.40
CA THR A 49 -5.36 -12.34 20.28
C THR A 49 -6.20 -11.72 19.16
N GLY A 50 -6.38 -12.45 18.07
CA GLY A 50 -7.24 -12.07 16.96
C GLY A 50 -8.63 -12.73 17.06
N THR A 51 -9.43 -12.57 16.00
CA THR A 51 -10.79 -13.15 15.95
C THR A 51 -10.80 -14.67 15.77
N LYS A 52 -9.73 -15.27 15.21
CA LYS A 52 -9.66 -16.70 14.87
C LYS A 52 -8.62 -17.46 15.70
N PHE A 53 -7.60 -16.80 16.24
CA PHE A 53 -6.47 -17.43 16.93
C PHE A 53 -6.07 -16.61 18.16
N ASP A 54 -5.64 -17.30 19.20
CA ASP A 54 -4.99 -16.72 20.36
C ASP A 54 -3.46 -16.89 20.24
N GLY A 55 -2.73 -15.80 20.16
CA GLY A 55 -1.27 -15.81 20.05
C GLY A 55 -0.56 -16.53 21.19
N HIS A 56 -1.19 -16.65 22.37
CA HIS A 56 -0.62 -17.38 23.52
C HIS A 56 -0.45 -18.88 23.24
N GLU A 57 -1.22 -19.47 22.34
CA GLU A 57 -1.09 -20.88 21.96
C GLU A 57 0.22 -21.18 21.21
N PHE A 58 0.87 -20.16 20.68
CA PHE A 58 2.08 -20.28 19.87
C PHE A 58 3.37 -19.94 20.63
N LEU A 59 3.33 -19.73 21.94
CA LEU A 59 4.51 -19.38 22.75
C LEU A 59 5.60 -20.47 22.69
N TYR A 60 5.21 -21.73 22.70
CA TYR A 60 6.17 -22.84 22.59
C TYR A 60 6.88 -22.83 21.24
N GLN A 61 6.14 -22.64 20.16
CA GLN A 61 6.71 -22.52 18.83
C GLN A 61 7.62 -21.28 18.71
N ALA A 62 7.20 -20.14 19.28
CA ALA A 62 8.00 -18.94 19.30
C ALA A 62 9.34 -19.13 20.03
N LYS A 63 9.33 -19.85 21.17
CA LYS A 63 10.55 -20.24 21.88
C LYS A 63 11.47 -21.09 21.00
N GLN A 64 10.93 -22.16 20.39
CA GLN A 64 11.70 -23.06 19.53
C GLN A 64 12.32 -22.32 18.32
N SER A 65 11.63 -21.30 17.79
CA SER A 65 12.12 -20.46 16.68
C SER A 65 13.14 -19.40 17.13
N GLY A 66 13.44 -19.27 18.43
CA GLY A 66 14.49 -18.40 18.95
C GLY A 66 14.00 -17.03 19.44
N ALA A 67 12.71 -16.88 19.80
CA ALA A 67 12.24 -15.68 20.46
C ALA A 67 13.03 -15.42 21.77
N SER A 68 13.44 -14.16 21.96
CA SER A 68 14.18 -13.75 23.16
C SER A 68 13.28 -13.22 24.27
N LEU A 69 12.06 -12.86 23.93
CA LEU A 69 11.03 -12.33 24.82
C LEU A 69 9.65 -12.59 24.20
N ALA A 70 8.64 -12.87 25.02
CA ALA A 70 7.25 -12.84 24.60
C ALA A 70 6.49 -11.72 25.31
N ILE A 71 5.67 -10.96 24.59
CA ILE A 71 4.71 -9.99 25.16
C ILE A 71 3.37 -10.69 25.28
N VAL A 72 2.84 -10.76 26.50
CA VAL A 72 1.67 -11.56 26.84
C VAL A 72 0.66 -10.77 27.69
N THR A 73 -0.61 -11.13 27.62
CA THR A 73 -1.64 -10.63 28.55
C THR A 73 -1.91 -11.60 29.71
N ARG A 74 -1.37 -12.83 29.65
CA ARG A 74 -1.36 -13.82 30.72
C ARG A 74 -0.07 -14.64 30.66
N VAL A 75 0.56 -14.84 31.79
CA VAL A 75 1.80 -15.66 31.91
C VAL A 75 1.47 -17.13 31.70
N GLN A 76 2.36 -17.86 31.02
CA GLN A 76 2.28 -19.31 30.86
C GLN A 76 3.51 -20.01 31.43
N GLU A 77 3.37 -21.27 31.83
CA GLU A 77 4.45 -22.11 32.32
C GLU A 77 5.34 -22.59 31.17
N ILE A 78 6.19 -21.70 30.70
CA ILE A 78 7.16 -21.96 29.64
C ILE A 78 8.48 -21.25 29.96
N ASP A 79 9.60 -21.92 29.74
CA ASP A 79 10.94 -21.35 29.91
C ASP A 79 11.27 -20.41 28.71
N LEU A 80 10.59 -19.27 28.67
CA LEU A 80 10.80 -18.14 27.79
C LEU A 80 10.56 -16.88 28.62
N PRO A 81 11.43 -15.88 28.59
CA PRO A 81 11.13 -14.58 29.22
C PRO A 81 9.81 -14.02 28.72
N GLN A 82 8.94 -13.60 29.64
CA GLN A 82 7.63 -13.06 29.33
C GLN A 82 7.46 -11.68 29.94
N LEU A 83 6.93 -10.75 29.15
CA LEU A 83 6.50 -9.44 29.61
C LEU A 83 4.97 -9.43 29.70
N LEU A 84 4.46 -9.46 30.91
CA LEU A 84 3.03 -9.34 31.19
C LEU A 84 2.60 -7.88 31.05
N VAL A 85 1.62 -7.62 30.19
CA VAL A 85 1.05 -6.28 29.93
C VAL A 85 -0.46 -6.32 29.91
N GLY A 86 -1.12 -5.20 30.17
CA GLY A 86 -2.58 -5.10 30.05
C GLY A 86 -3.06 -5.10 28.60
N ASN A 87 -2.25 -4.57 27.66
CA ASN A 87 -2.58 -4.47 26.23
C ASN A 87 -1.32 -4.66 25.39
N VAL A 88 -1.29 -5.72 24.58
CA VAL A 88 -0.12 -6.03 23.73
C VAL A 88 0.09 -5.00 22.63
N THR A 89 -0.98 -4.40 22.10
CA THR A 89 -0.88 -3.38 21.02
C THR A 89 -0.24 -2.10 21.57
N GLU A 90 -0.64 -1.63 22.74
CA GLU A 90 -0.03 -0.48 23.40
C GLU A 90 1.44 -0.74 23.74
N ALA A 91 1.78 -1.96 24.17
CA ALA A 91 3.16 -2.35 24.42
C ALA A 91 3.99 -2.33 23.12
N MET A 92 3.45 -2.81 21.99
CA MET A 92 4.09 -2.71 20.69
C MET A 92 4.36 -1.27 20.28
N HIS A 93 3.41 -0.37 20.50
CA HIS A 93 3.55 1.07 20.20
C HIS A 93 4.67 1.69 21.05
N ALA A 94 4.67 1.43 22.34
CA ALA A 94 5.68 1.95 23.27
C ALA A 94 7.10 1.46 22.88
N ILE A 95 7.26 0.18 22.57
CA ILE A 95 8.55 -0.42 22.19
C ILE A 95 9.04 0.18 20.86
N ALA A 96 8.18 0.24 19.85
CA ALA A 96 8.54 0.78 18.54
C ALA A 96 8.91 2.28 18.62
N GLY A 97 8.11 3.08 19.33
CA GLY A 97 8.38 4.50 19.56
C GLY A 97 9.68 4.72 20.33
N PHE A 98 9.92 3.94 21.39
CA PHE A 98 11.18 3.99 22.15
C PHE A 98 12.39 3.66 21.26
N LYS A 99 12.29 2.60 20.47
CA LYS A 99 13.37 2.20 19.55
C LYS A 99 13.68 3.28 18.52
N LEU A 100 12.66 3.95 17.97
CA LEU A 100 12.86 5.08 17.06
C LEU A 100 13.45 6.28 17.80
N CYS A 101 12.99 6.60 19.00
CA CYS A 101 13.49 7.70 19.82
C CYS A 101 15.01 7.62 20.03
N LEU A 102 15.55 6.41 20.26
CA LEU A 102 17.00 6.18 20.43
C LEU A 102 17.84 6.51 19.17
N SER A 103 17.21 6.63 17.99
CA SER A 103 17.90 6.91 16.72
C SER A 103 17.29 8.10 15.97
N ARG A 104 16.44 8.88 16.63
CA ARG A 104 15.62 9.90 15.96
C ARG A 104 16.46 10.94 15.23
N ASP A 105 17.59 11.31 15.76
CA ASP A 105 18.49 12.34 15.19
C ASP A 105 19.22 11.88 13.93
N THR A 106 19.25 10.57 13.66
CA THR A 106 19.98 9.99 12.52
C THR A 106 19.07 9.38 11.46
N ILE A 107 17.76 9.26 11.75
CA ILE A 107 16.78 8.66 10.85
C ILE A 107 15.83 9.73 10.32
N THR A 108 15.75 9.85 9.00
CA THR A 108 14.72 10.64 8.33
C THR A 108 13.46 9.80 8.16
N VAL A 109 12.35 10.27 8.73
CA VAL A 109 11.04 9.61 8.67
C VAL A 109 10.19 10.24 7.58
N ILE A 110 9.77 9.44 6.60
CA ILE A 110 8.86 9.85 5.52
C ILE A 110 7.51 9.17 5.76
N GLY A 111 6.47 9.98 5.99
CA GLY A 111 5.11 9.51 6.18
C GLY A 111 4.27 9.68 4.92
N ILE A 112 3.57 8.63 4.50
CA ILE A 112 2.75 8.63 3.29
C ILE A 112 1.33 8.21 3.63
N THR A 113 0.34 9.02 3.24
CA THR A 113 -1.07 8.65 3.34
C THR A 113 -1.83 9.01 2.07
N GLY A 114 -3.04 8.50 1.96
CA GLY A 114 -3.95 8.72 0.84
C GLY A 114 -4.90 7.54 0.67
N SER A 115 -5.99 7.73 -0.04
CA SER A 115 -6.90 6.65 -0.41
C SER A 115 -6.22 5.67 -1.37
N ASN A 116 -5.49 6.19 -2.37
CA ASN A 116 -4.77 5.43 -3.39
C ASN A 116 -3.30 5.87 -3.48
N GLY A 117 -2.44 5.02 -4.07
CA GLY A 117 -1.05 5.36 -4.42
C GLY A 117 -0.01 5.11 -3.32
N LYS A 118 -0.39 4.92 -2.04
CA LYS A 118 0.52 4.77 -0.90
C LYS A 118 1.64 3.75 -1.15
N THR A 119 1.28 2.52 -1.45
CA THR A 119 2.24 1.41 -1.63
C THR A 119 3.18 1.65 -2.80
N THR A 120 2.68 2.19 -3.92
CA THR A 120 3.52 2.50 -5.07
C THR A 120 4.52 3.60 -4.73
N THR A 121 4.05 4.73 -4.19
CA THR A 121 4.92 5.85 -3.80
C THR A 121 5.97 5.41 -2.77
N LYS A 122 5.57 4.65 -1.74
CA LYS A 122 6.46 4.06 -0.75
C LYS A 122 7.52 3.16 -1.41
N SER A 123 7.12 2.31 -2.35
CA SER A 123 8.05 1.36 -2.99
C SER A 123 9.08 2.07 -3.86
N VAL A 124 8.68 3.09 -4.61
CA VAL A 124 9.60 3.94 -5.37
C VAL A 124 10.57 4.66 -4.44
N LEU A 125 10.06 5.31 -3.37
CA LEU A 125 10.90 5.99 -2.38
C LEU A 125 11.88 5.04 -1.70
N ALA A 126 11.41 3.89 -1.23
CA ALA A 126 12.25 2.91 -0.56
C ALA A 126 13.37 2.38 -1.46
N TYR A 127 13.06 2.11 -2.74
CA TYR A 127 14.05 1.67 -3.71
C TYR A 127 15.13 2.74 -3.93
N VAL A 128 14.73 3.98 -4.24
CA VAL A 128 15.69 5.06 -4.52
C VAL A 128 16.51 5.40 -3.27
N LEU A 129 15.87 5.54 -2.09
CA LEU A 129 16.57 5.84 -0.85
C LEU A 129 17.56 4.73 -0.45
N SER A 130 17.28 3.47 -0.80
CA SER A 130 18.21 2.36 -0.54
C SER A 130 19.55 2.51 -1.27
N LYS A 131 19.61 3.30 -2.34
CA LYS A 131 20.86 3.64 -3.05
C LYS A 131 21.71 4.67 -2.28
N PHE A 132 21.11 5.40 -1.35
CA PHE A 132 21.77 6.44 -0.56
C PHE A 132 22.00 6.04 0.91
N GLY A 133 21.36 4.97 1.38
CA GLY A 133 21.56 4.47 2.74
C GLY A 133 20.55 3.40 3.14
N ASN A 134 20.83 2.77 4.28
CA ASN A 134 19.95 1.72 4.80
C ASN A 134 18.55 2.27 5.03
N THR A 135 17.58 1.65 4.36
CA THR A 135 16.19 2.09 4.33
C THR A 135 15.28 0.99 4.86
N VAL A 136 14.45 1.34 5.82
CA VAL A 136 13.34 0.51 6.31
C VAL A 136 12.03 1.09 5.75
N ALA A 137 11.17 0.23 5.20
CA ALA A 137 9.88 0.66 4.67
C ALA A 137 8.76 -0.28 5.11
N THR A 138 7.52 0.22 5.13
CA THR A 138 6.32 -0.59 5.36
C THR A 138 6.29 -1.77 4.41
N HIS A 139 6.17 -2.98 4.94
CA HIS A 139 6.03 -4.20 4.15
C HIS A 139 4.55 -4.55 3.95
N GLY A 140 4.16 -4.89 2.71
CA GLY A 140 2.77 -5.23 2.40
C GLY A 140 1.80 -4.13 2.87
N ASN A 141 0.80 -4.53 3.66
CA ASN A 141 -0.23 -3.67 4.25
C ASN A 141 -0.01 -3.39 5.76
N GLN A 142 1.22 -3.46 6.26
CA GLN A 142 1.57 -3.20 7.67
C GLN A 142 1.49 -1.70 8.02
N ASN A 143 0.33 -1.09 7.80
CA ASN A 143 0.10 0.35 7.90
C ASN A 143 -0.96 0.76 8.94
N ASN A 144 -1.34 -0.18 9.82
CA ASN A 144 -2.31 -0.02 10.90
C ASN A 144 -1.65 -0.18 12.28
N GLU A 145 -2.43 -0.12 13.35
CA GLU A 145 -1.99 -0.17 14.76
C GLU A 145 -1.17 -1.42 15.13
N ILE A 146 -1.26 -2.50 14.34
CA ILE A 146 -0.48 -3.74 14.55
C ILE A 146 0.75 -3.76 13.62
N GLY A 147 0.57 -3.53 12.33
CA GLY A 147 1.62 -3.64 11.33
C GLY A 147 2.65 -2.51 11.37
N PHE A 148 2.20 -1.30 11.72
CA PHE A 148 3.05 -0.11 11.77
C PHE A 148 4.19 -0.24 12.82
N PRO A 149 3.92 -0.59 14.10
CA PRO A 149 4.98 -0.79 15.09
C PRO A 149 5.92 -1.95 14.72
N ILE A 150 5.44 -3.01 14.06
CA ILE A 150 6.30 -4.07 13.52
C ILE A 150 7.29 -3.49 12.52
N THR A 151 6.83 -2.65 11.59
CA THR A 151 7.71 -1.97 10.62
C THR A 151 8.75 -1.11 11.33
N VAL A 152 8.35 -0.24 12.26
CA VAL A 152 9.27 0.64 13.00
C VAL A 152 10.26 -0.17 13.83
N SER A 153 9.85 -1.29 14.41
CA SER A 153 10.74 -2.16 15.20
C SER A 153 11.91 -2.76 14.40
N ARG A 154 11.86 -2.74 13.06
CA ARG A 154 12.92 -3.25 12.18
C ARG A 154 14.09 -2.30 11.97
N ILE A 155 14.03 -1.06 12.48
CA ILE A 155 15.16 -0.12 12.40
C ILE A 155 16.41 -0.70 13.07
N GLU A 156 17.56 -0.43 12.48
CA GLU A 156 18.88 -0.88 12.92
C GLU A 156 19.83 0.33 13.09
N PRO A 157 21.00 0.17 13.71
CA PRO A 157 21.91 1.29 13.97
C PRO A 157 22.30 2.11 12.74
N LEU A 158 22.37 1.45 11.58
CA LEU A 158 22.74 2.09 10.30
C LEU A 158 21.54 2.54 9.46
N THR A 159 20.32 2.41 9.98
CA THR A 159 19.11 2.89 9.26
C THR A 159 19.17 4.42 9.14
N LYS A 160 19.08 4.91 7.91
CA LYS A 160 19.04 6.35 7.59
C LYS A 160 17.65 6.84 7.22
N TYR A 161 16.85 5.96 6.60
CA TYR A 161 15.53 6.33 6.09
C TYR A 161 14.47 5.34 6.58
N LEU A 162 13.35 5.91 7.01
CA LEU A 162 12.18 5.15 7.45
C LEU A 162 10.96 5.62 6.65
N VAL A 163 10.48 4.79 5.70
CA VAL A 163 9.37 5.13 4.79
C VAL A 163 8.12 4.40 5.24
N LEU A 164 7.16 5.14 5.80
CA LEU A 164 6.00 4.60 6.48
C LEU A 164 4.69 4.94 5.76
N GLU A 165 3.87 3.92 5.50
CA GLU A 165 2.48 4.11 5.13
C GLU A 165 1.63 4.32 6.39
N TYR A 166 0.86 5.41 6.41
CA TYR A 166 -0.14 5.70 7.45
C TYR A 166 -1.52 5.35 6.91
N GLY A 167 -2.02 4.18 7.30
CA GLY A 167 -3.39 3.74 7.03
C GLY A 167 -4.37 4.41 7.99
N ALA A 168 -5.61 4.64 7.53
CA ALA A 168 -6.69 5.10 8.39
C ALA A 168 -8.02 4.54 7.91
N PHE A 169 -8.82 4.04 8.86
CA PHE A 169 -10.18 3.56 8.69
C PHE A 169 -11.19 4.43 9.44
N LYS A 170 -10.76 5.11 10.50
CA LYS A 170 -11.56 6.03 11.33
C LYS A 170 -10.74 7.24 11.76
N PRO A 171 -11.38 8.35 12.17
CA PRO A 171 -10.69 9.50 12.74
C PRO A 171 -9.81 9.11 13.95
N GLY A 172 -8.62 9.70 14.02
CA GLY A 172 -7.62 9.44 15.07
C GLY A 172 -6.66 8.28 14.79
N ASP A 173 -6.89 7.48 13.75
CA ASP A 173 -6.00 6.35 13.43
C ASP A 173 -4.58 6.84 13.06
N ILE A 174 -4.46 7.87 12.23
CA ILE A 174 -3.15 8.43 11.85
C ILE A 174 -2.51 9.13 13.05
N ASP A 175 -3.28 9.85 13.86
CA ASP A 175 -2.73 10.48 15.08
C ASP A 175 -2.20 9.43 16.07
N CYS A 176 -2.85 8.27 16.15
CA CYS A 176 -2.32 7.14 16.94
C CYS A 176 -0.97 6.64 16.41
N LEU A 177 -0.83 6.48 15.09
CA LEU A 177 0.42 6.05 14.45
C LEU A 177 1.52 7.13 14.56
N LYS A 178 1.15 8.42 14.51
CA LYS A 178 2.09 9.54 14.71
C LYS A 178 2.73 9.54 16.10
N LYS A 179 2.03 9.04 17.14
CA LYS A 179 2.64 8.87 18.48
C LYS A 179 3.83 7.91 18.47
N ILE A 180 3.88 6.97 17.52
CA ILE A 180 5.00 6.05 17.33
C ILE A 180 6.11 6.70 16.51
N ALA A 181 5.76 7.34 15.39
CA ALA A 181 6.70 7.95 14.48
C ALA A 181 6.11 9.24 13.88
N VAL A 182 6.68 10.39 14.24
CA VAL A 182 6.32 11.67 13.64
C VAL A 182 7.16 11.87 12.37
N PRO A 183 6.56 12.17 11.19
CA PRO A 183 7.32 12.31 9.96
C PRO A 183 8.05 13.66 9.86
N ASP A 184 9.26 13.64 9.25
CA ASP A 184 9.99 14.83 8.81
C ASP A 184 9.43 15.37 7.50
N ILE A 185 8.89 14.45 6.66
CA ILE A 185 8.13 14.79 5.46
C ILE A 185 6.82 13.99 5.47
N ALA A 186 5.70 14.70 5.42
CA ALA A 186 4.36 14.14 5.27
C ALA A 186 3.91 14.25 3.80
N VAL A 187 3.53 13.13 3.18
CA VAL A 187 3.07 13.06 1.78
C VAL A 187 1.59 12.66 1.74
N LEU A 188 0.76 13.54 1.23
CA LEU A 188 -0.69 13.32 1.09
C LEU A 188 -1.05 13.17 -0.39
N LEU A 189 -1.46 11.95 -0.78
CA LEU A 189 -1.63 11.58 -2.18
C LEU A 189 -3.04 11.84 -2.70
N SER A 190 -4.07 11.40 -1.97
CA SER A 190 -5.47 11.51 -2.41
C SER A 190 -6.46 11.31 -1.26
N ALA A 191 -7.67 11.88 -1.41
CA ALA A 191 -8.80 11.67 -0.53
C ALA A 191 -10.01 11.20 -1.37
N GLY A 192 -10.08 9.91 -1.69
CA GLY A 192 -11.12 9.28 -2.52
C GLY A 192 -12.04 8.37 -1.72
N HIS A 193 -12.89 7.62 -2.45
CA HIS A 193 -13.97 6.78 -1.88
C HIS A 193 -13.49 5.55 -1.08
N ALA A 194 -12.20 5.25 -1.03
CA ALA A 194 -11.71 4.16 -0.20
C ALA A 194 -12.09 4.37 1.27
N HIS A 195 -12.78 3.38 1.87
CA HIS A 195 -13.28 3.38 3.26
C HIS A 195 -14.37 4.43 3.57
N VAL A 196 -15.09 4.95 2.57
CA VAL A 196 -16.18 5.92 2.78
C VAL A 196 -17.29 5.33 3.67
N GLU A 197 -17.61 4.05 3.53
CA GLU A 197 -18.61 3.38 4.39
C GLU A 197 -18.34 3.58 5.88
N LYS A 198 -17.07 3.48 6.29
CA LYS A 198 -16.65 3.63 7.70
C LYS A 198 -16.48 5.08 8.14
N SER A 199 -16.21 5.98 7.21
CA SER A 199 -15.92 7.39 7.49
C SER A 199 -17.11 8.32 7.25
N GLY A 200 -18.16 7.87 6.58
CA GLY A 200 -19.41 8.57 6.35
C GLY A 200 -19.39 9.57 5.19
N SER A 201 -18.27 10.25 4.91
CA SER A 201 -18.18 11.21 3.80
C SER A 201 -16.75 11.36 3.26
N LEU A 202 -16.62 11.91 2.06
CA LEU A 202 -15.31 12.24 1.46
C LEU A 202 -14.58 13.35 2.25
N GLU A 203 -15.28 14.25 2.87
CA GLU A 203 -14.74 15.30 3.75
C GLU A 203 -14.13 14.65 5.00
N SER A 204 -14.80 13.67 5.57
CA SER A 204 -14.27 12.89 6.70
C SER A 204 -13.02 12.12 6.31
N VAL A 205 -13.00 11.46 5.12
CA VAL A 205 -11.80 10.82 4.59
C VAL A 205 -10.65 11.82 4.45
N CYS A 206 -10.91 13.00 3.89
CA CYS A 206 -9.91 14.05 3.76
C CYS A 206 -9.39 14.50 5.13
N SER A 207 -10.26 14.71 6.10
CA SER A 207 -9.89 15.11 7.47
C SER A 207 -9.00 14.07 8.14
N MET A 208 -9.32 12.78 8.00
CA MET A 208 -8.47 11.68 8.50
C MET A 208 -7.08 11.70 7.86
N LYS A 209 -6.99 11.88 6.53
CA LYS A 209 -5.67 11.94 5.87
C LYS A 209 -4.88 13.18 6.28
N ALA A 210 -5.58 14.31 6.53
CA ALA A 210 -4.98 15.55 7.00
C ALA A 210 -4.33 15.43 8.39
N GLU A 211 -4.71 14.45 9.22
CA GLU A 211 -4.06 14.17 10.51
C GLU A 211 -2.54 14.01 10.35
N LEU A 212 -2.07 13.43 9.22
CA LEU A 212 -0.63 13.25 8.97
C LEU A 212 0.14 14.58 8.88
N ALA A 213 -0.52 15.63 8.44
CA ALA A 213 0.09 16.94 8.20
C ALA A 213 -0.16 17.96 9.34
N ARG A 214 -0.97 17.59 10.34
CA ARG A 214 -1.25 18.46 11.50
C ARG A 214 -0.17 18.32 12.56
N ASP A 215 0.07 19.41 13.28
CA ASP A 215 0.92 19.43 14.48
C ASP A 215 2.29 18.77 14.29
N LEU A 216 2.90 19.02 13.12
CA LEU A 216 4.25 18.56 12.83
C LEU A 216 5.29 19.52 13.46
N PRO A 217 6.45 18.98 13.89
CA PRO A 217 7.54 19.80 14.37
C PRO A 217 7.99 20.89 13.38
N GLU A 218 8.54 21.97 13.89
CA GLU A 218 9.15 23.00 13.07
C GLU A 218 10.23 22.39 12.16
N GLY A 219 10.26 22.79 10.88
CA GLY A 219 11.16 22.24 9.88
C GLY A 219 10.62 21.05 9.12
N SER A 220 9.58 20.36 9.61
CA SER A 220 8.90 19.31 8.84
C SER A 220 8.30 19.89 7.57
N LYS A 221 8.28 19.08 6.49
CA LYS A 221 7.73 19.47 5.19
C LYS A 221 6.44 18.69 4.90
N VAL A 222 5.49 19.35 4.24
CA VAL A 222 4.23 18.71 3.81
C VAL A 222 4.13 18.78 2.29
N LEU A 223 4.02 17.62 1.65
CA LEU A 223 3.86 17.49 0.21
C LEU A 223 2.42 17.08 -0.12
N LEU A 224 1.68 17.94 -0.80
CA LEU A 224 0.26 17.82 -1.10
C LEU A 224 0.03 17.62 -2.58
N ASN A 225 -0.89 16.71 -2.94
CA ASN A 225 -1.35 16.54 -4.31
C ASN A 225 -2.26 17.71 -4.72
N TYR A 226 -1.81 18.52 -5.67
CA TYR A 226 -2.57 19.66 -6.18
C TYR A 226 -3.75 19.24 -7.07
N ASP A 227 -3.65 18.07 -7.72
CA ASP A 227 -4.69 17.54 -8.61
C ASP A 227 -5.89 16.94 -7.84
N ASP A 228 -5.77 16.72 -6.51
CA ASP A 228 -6.91 16.42 -5.64
C ASP A 228 -7.39 17.72 -4.95
N PRO A 229 -8.56 18.27 -5.32
CA PRO A 229 -9.03 19.57 -4.80
C PRO A 229 -9.22 19.59 -3.28
N ARG A 230 -9.47 18.44 -2.63
CA ARG A 230 -9.64 18.35 -1.18
C ARG A 230 -8.28 18.42 -0.47
N ILE A 231 -7.29 17.72 -0.99
CA ILE A 231 -5.91 17.76 -0.49
C ILE A 231 -5.28 19.13 -0.74
N ALA A 232 -5.48 19.71 -1.93
CA ALA A 232 -4.91 21.01 -2.30
C ALA A 232 -5.38 22.17 -1.40
N ARG A 233 -6.58 22.08 -0.82
CA ARG A 233 -7.18 23.09 0.07
C ARG A 233 -6.74 23.01 1.52
N LEU A 234 -5.97 21.97 1.91
CA LEU A 234 -5.53 21.84 3.29
C LEU A 234 -4.64 23.01 3.70
N SER A 235 -5.00 23.64 4.82
CA SER A 235 -4.21 24.70 5.43
C SER A 235 -3.22 24.09 6.42
N VAL A 236 -1.97 23.91 5.99
CA VAL A 236 -0.88 23.33 6.78
C VAL A 236 0.40 24.15 6.59
N GLY A 237 1.28 24.13 7.58
CA GLY A 237 2.58 24.81 7.50
C GLY A 237 3.54 24.17 6.51
N ASN A 238 4.56 24.92 6.05
CA ASN A 238 5.69 24.45 5.21
C ASN A 238 5.27 23.48 4.08
N ARG A 239 4.26 23.88 3.30
CA ARG A 239 3.62 23.04 2.29
C ARG A 239 4.25 23.22 0.91
N TYR A 240 4.36 22.12 0.21
CA TYR A 240 4.73 21.99 -1.19
C TYR A 240 3.64 21.26 -1.94
N TYR A 241 3.54 21.49 -3.25
CA TYR A 241 2.53 20.86 -4.10
C TYR A 241 3.19 20.09 -5.25
N PHE A 242 2.66 18.91 -5.53
CA PHE A 242 2.95 18.17 -6.75
C PHE A 242 1.65 17.95 -7.54
N GLY A 243 1.75 17.82 -8.86
CA GLY A 243 0.59 17.58 -9.73
C GLY A 243 0.86 17.93 -11.19
N THR A 244 -0.21 17.98 -11.98
CA THR A 244 -0.18 18.37 -13.40
C THR A 244 -0.51 19.85 -13.60
N ASP A 245 -1.17 20.48 -12.63
CA ASP A 245 -1.53 21.90 -12.66
C ASP A 245 -0.27 22.79 -12.61
N LYS A 246 -0.29 23.88 -13.36
CA LYS A 246 0.82 24.86 -13.43
C LYS A 246 1.17 25.53 -12.10
N ARG A 247 0.28 25.47 -11.11
CA ARG A 247 0.48 26.02 -9.75
C ARG A 247 1.22 25.05 -8.82
N ALA A 248 1.42 23.80 -9.23
CA ALA A 248 2.21 22.85 -8.45
C ALA A 248 3.69 23.23 -8.48
N HIS A 249 4.38 23.06 -7.33
CA HIS A 249 5.83 23.28 -7.22
C HIS A 249 6.64 22.23 -7.97
N PHE A 250 6.09 21.02 -8.09
CA PHE A 250 6.60 19.91 -8.88
C PHE A 250 5.53 19.52 -9.88
N ARG A 251 5.72 19.86 -11.15
CA ARG A 251 4.70 19.69 -12.17
C ARG A 251 5.10 18.61 -13.18
N ALA A 252 4.25 17.60 -13.35
CA ALA A 252 4.36 16.65 -14.45
C ALA A 252 3.69 17.21 -15.73
N SER A 253 4.35 17.01 -16.87
CA SER A 253 3.86 17.37 -18.21
C SER A 253 4.40 16.39 -19.25
N HIS A 254 3.89 16.45 -20.50
CA HIS A 254 4.33 15.60 -21.63
C HIS A 254 4.31 14.11 -21.26
N VAL A 255 3.16 13.65 -20.74
CA VAL A 255 3.00 12.26 -20.28
C VAL A 255 2.75 11.34 -21.47
N GLU A 256 3.65 10.38 -21.66
CA GLU A 256 3.53 9.28 -22.61
C GLU A 256 3.56 7.96 -21.87
N THR A 257 2.64 7.05 -22.16
CA THR A 257 2.57 5.73 -21.53
C THR A 257 2.26 4.66 -22.56
N ASN A 258 2.92 3.52 -22.43
CA ASN A 258 2.64 2.30 -23.18
C ASN A 258 2.77 1.07 -22.27
N ILE A 259 2.67 -0.13 -22.81
CA ILE A 259 2.74 -1.40 -22.05
C ILE A 259 4.13 -1.68 -21.43
N ILE A 260 5.17 -0.93 -21.81
CA ILE A 260 6.55 -1.14 -21.36
C ILE A 260 6.92 -0.12 -20.28
N LYS A 261 6.56 1.17 -20.52
CA LYS A 261 7.03 2.27 -19.69
C LYS A 261 6.12 3.49 -19.77
N THR A 262 6.31 4.37 -18.80
CA THR A 262 5.76 5.72 -18.78
C THR A 262 6.90 6.73 -18.75
N ARG A 263 6.78 7.79 -19.57
CA ARG A 263 7.71 8.92 -19.62
C ARG A 263 6.96 10.21 -19.37
N PHE A 264 7.61 11.15 -18.70
CA PHE A 264 7.07 12.50 -18.47
C PHE A 264 8.18 13.46 -18.05
N ILE A 265 7.92 14.76 -18.20
CA ILE A 265 8.83 15.82 -17.76
C ILE A 265 8.34 16.37 -16.41
N VAL A 266 9.24 16.47 -15.44
CA VAL A 266 9.00 17.14 -14.16
C VAL A 266 9.67 18.49 -14.17
N THR A 267 8.88 19.57 -14.06
CA THR A 267 9.37 20.94 -13.88
C THR A 267 9.27 21.33 -12.41
N TYR A 268 10.33 21.91 -11.85
CA TYR A 268 10.39 22.37 -10.48
C TYR A 268 11.30 23.62 -10.38
N GLN A 269 11.44 24.21 -9.19
CA GLN A 269 12.14 25.50 -9.02
C GLN A 269 13.57 25.55 -9.64
N LYS A 270 14.30 24.44 -9.61
CA LYS A 270 15.71 24.40 -10.10
C LYS A 270 15.85 24.01 -11.57
N GLY A 271 14.76 23.74 -12.28
CA GLY A 271 14.78 23.33 -13.68
C GLY A 271 13.76 22.26 -14.04
N SER A 272 14.13 21.39 -14.96
CA SER A 272 13.28 20.26 -15.36
C SER A 272 14.13 19.00 -15.52
N VAL A 273 13.49 17.84 -15.30
CA VAL A 273 14.08 16.52 -15.47
C VAL A 273 13.12 15.61 -16.21
N GLU A 274 13.61 14.83 -17.15
CA GLU A 274 12.85 13.75 -17.77
C GLU A 274 12.85 12.52 -16.85
N VAL A 275 11.66 11.94 -16.66
CA VAL A 275 11.48 10.75 -15.84
C VAL A 275 10.95 9.62 -16.71
N GLU A 276 11.66 8.50 -16.72
CA GLU A 276 11.20 7.24 -17.28
C GLU A 276 10.97 6.24 -16.14
N THR A 277 9.88 5.47 -16.22
CA THR A 277 9.58 4.42 -15.24
C THR A 277 8.92 3.23 -15.94
N LYS A 278 9.14 2.02 -15.39
CA LYS A 278 8.45 0.79 -15.81
C LYS A 278 7.04 0.67 -15.22
N LEU A 279 6.63 1.62 -14.36
CA LEU A 279 5.28 1.69 -13.82
C LEU A 279 4.36 2.29 -14.87
N ILE A 280 3.43 1.49 -15.39
CA ILE A 280 2.57 1.85 -16.51
C ILE A 280 1.21 2.41 -16.07
N GLY A 281 0.66 3.32 -16.87
CA GLY A 281 -0.62 3.99 -16.64
C GLY A 281 -0.48 5.42 -16.10
N LYS A 282 -1.35 6.32 -16.56
CA LYS A 282 -1.30 7.76 -16.24
C LYS A 282 -1.33 8.05 -14.74
N HIS A 283 -2.05 7.26 -13.96
CA HIS A 283 -2.13 7.44 -12.50
C HIS A 283 -0.80 7.14 -11.78
N GLN A 284 0.10 6.35 -12.39
CA GLN A 284 1.43 6.09 -11.84
C GLN A 284 2.33 7.32 -11.90
N VAL A 285 2.06 8.25 -12.84
CA VAL A 285 2.76 9.53 -12.91
C VAL A 285 2.65 10.29 -11.59
N SER A 286 1.44 10.36 -11.01
CA SER A 286 1.23 11.03 -9.72
C SER A 286 2.03 10.37 -8.59
N ASN A 287 2.08 9.02 -8.54
CA ASN A 287 2.81 8.27 -7.53
C ASN A 287 4.33 8.49 -7.63
N VAL A 288 4.86 8.42 -8.85
CA VAL A 288 6.29 8.62 -9.14
C VAL A 288 6.69 10.08 -8.92
N LEU A 289 5.84 11.03 -9.33
CA LEU A 289 6.04 12.45 -9.10
C LEU A 289 6.08 12.77 -7.60
N ALA A 290 5.17 12.22 -6.79
CA ALA A 290 5.19 12.37 -5.35
C ALA A 290 6.50 11.84 -4.74
N ALA A 291 6.99 10.68 -5.22
CA ALA A 291 8.24 10.11 -4.78
C ALA A 291 9.45 11.01 -5.17
N LEU A 292 9.55 11.43 -6.43
CA LEU A 292 10.63 12.31 -6.88
C LEU A 292 10.60 13.65 -6.14
N SER A 293 9.42 14.25 -5.96
CA SER A 293 9.25 15.51 -5.22
C SER A 293 9.74 15.37 -3.79
N THR A 294 9.43 14.25 -3.12
CA THR A 294 9.90 13.95 -1.77
C THR A 294 11.42 13.85 -1.73
N LEU A 295 12.05 13.17 -2.69
CA LEU A 295 13.51 13.04 -2.78
C LEU A 295 14.19 14.39 -3.00
N VAL A 296 13.65 15.22 -3.88
CA VAL A 296 14.17 16.59 -4.10
C VAL A 296 14.00 17.46 -2.87
N LEU A 297 12.90 17.35 -2.14
CA LEU A 297 12.70 18.05 -0.85
C LEU A 297 13.67 17.58 0.24
N LEU A 298 14.14 16.33 0.18
CA LEU A 298 15.22 15.80 1.02
C LEU A 298 16.61 16.29 0.60
N GLY A 299 16.73 17.00 -0.53
CA GLY A 299 17.98 17.55 -1.02
C GLY A 299 18.73 16.68 -2.03
N PHE A 300 18.14 15.57 -2.49
CA PHE A 300 18.74 14.74 -3.52
C PHE A 300 18.64 15.40 -4.90
N ASP A 301 19.63 15.10 -5.75
CA ASP A 301 19.64 15.53 -7.14
C ASP A 301 18.54 14.83 -7.94
N ALA A 302 17.76 15.61 -8.69
CA ALA A 302 16.60 15.11 -9.42
C ALA A 302 16.97 14.16 -10.56
N GLU A 303 18.08 14.40 -11.28
CA GLU A 303 18.52 13.55 -12.40
C GLU A 303 19.04 12.21 -11.90
N VAL A 304 19.77 12.22 -10.77
CA VAL A 304 20.23 10.99 -10.11
C VAL A 304 19.03 10.16 -9.64
N CYS A 305 18.05 10.82 -9.03
CA CYS A 305 16.82 10.16 -8.59
C CYS A 305 16.01 9.60 -9.75
N ALA A 306 15.87 10.34 -10.85
CA ALA A 306 15.15 9.90 -12.07
C ALA A 306 15.80 8.64 -12.68
N ARG A 307 17.13 8.55 -12.69
CA ARG A 307 17.85 7.34 -13.13
C ARG A 307 17.50 6.13 -12.27
N TYR A 308 17.50 6.26 -10.94
CA TYR A 308 17.13 5.15 -10.06
C TYR A 308 15.63 4.81 -10.13
N ILE A 309 14.77 5.78 -10.40
CA ILE A 309 13.33 5.54 -10.62
C ILE A 309 13.11 4.63 -11.84
N SER A 310 13.91 4.77 -12.90
CA SER A 310 13.80 3.91 -14.10
C SER A 310 14.16 2.43 -13.84
N GLU A 311 14.91 2.17 -12.78
CA GLU A 311 15.28 0.82 -12.36
C GLU A 311 14.17 0.11 -11.54
N VAL A 312 13.20 0.87 -11.00
CA VAL A 312 12.12 0.31 -10.17
C VAL A 312 11.30 -0.68 -10.98
N ASN A 313 11.26 -1.92 -10.51
CA ASN A 313 10.45 -2.95 -11.16
C ASN A 313 8.96 -2.75 -10.90
N PRO A 314 8.10 -3.22 -11.81
CA PRO A 314 6.65 -3.26 -11.58
C PRO A 314 6.33 -3.94 -10.24
N ILE A 315 5.36 -3.37 -9.52
CA ILE A 315 4.92 -3.87 -8.22
C ILE A 315 3.82 -4.89 -8.47
N ASP A 316 3.93 -6.04 -7.84
CA ASP A 316 2.97 -7.13 -8.02
C ASP A 316 1.54 -6.66 -7.70
N GLY A 317 0.61 -7.02 -8.58
CA GLY A 317 -0.79 -6.62 -8.49
C GLY A 317 -1.07 -5.12 -8.61
N ARG A 318 -0.13 -4.32 -9.17
CA ARG A 318 -0.25 -2.87 -9.38
C ARG A 318 0.03 -2.49 -10.84
N MET A 319 -0.96 -2.67 -11.71
CA MET A 319 -0.83 -2.42 -13.16
C MET A 319 0.36 -3.17 -13.78
N GLN A 320 0.64 -4.38 -13.32
CA GLN A 320 1.74 -5.17 -13.83
C GLN A 320 1.35 -5.79 -15.18
N TYR A 321 2.08 -5.44 -16.24
CA TYR A 321 1.92 -6.07 -17.54
C TYR A 321 2.64 -7.41 -17.58
N ILE A 322 1.94 -8.47 -18.02
CA ILE A 322 2.45 -9.84 -18.07
C ILE A 322 2.07 -10.43 -19.45
N PRO A 323 3.03 -10.63 -20.36
CA PRO A 323 2.77 -11.33 -21.62
C PRO A 323 2.59 -12.83 -21.37
N LEU A 324 1.59 -13.43 -21.99
CA LEU A 324 1.23 -14.86 -21.87
C LEU A 324 1.12 -15.55 -23.26
N GLY A 325 2.17 -15.46 -24.07
CA GLY A 325 2.18 -15.99 -25.43
C GLY A 325 1.25 -15.20 -26.34
N ASP A 326 0.09 -15.76 -26.67
CA ASP A 326 -0.83 -15.19 -27.66
C ASP A 326 -1.64 -13.99 -27.14
N PHE A 327 -1.77 -13.81 -25.85
CA PHE A 327 -2.45 -12.68 -25.22
C PHE A 327 -1.64 -12.11 -24.07
N SER A 328 -2.11 -11.03 -23.46
CA SER A 328 -1.43 -10.42 -22.33
C SER A 328 -2.40 -10.02 -21.23
N ILE A 329 -1.91 -9.93 -20.00
CA ILE A 329 -2.70 -9.46 -18.85
C ILE A 329 -2.08 -8.21 -18.23
N ILE A 330 -2.95 -7.37 -17.66
CA ILE A 330 -2.61 -6.29 -16.75
C ILE A 330 -3.11 -6.73 -15.37
N HIS A 331 -2.17 -7.15 -14.50
CA HIS A 331 -2.47 -7.54 -13.14
C HIS A 331 -2.54 -6.31 -12.24
N ASP A 332 -3.76 -5.91 -11.85
CA ASP A 332 -4.04 -4.78 -10.94
C ASP A 332 -4.98 -5.21 -9.79
N ALA A 333 -4.80 -6.44 -9.32
CA ALA A 333 -5.70 -7.11 -8.38
C ALA A 333 -5.24 -7.06 -6.91
N TYR A 334 -4.30 -6.18 -6.55
CA TYR A 334 -3.90 -6.02 -5.16
C TYR A 334 -5.03 -5.41 -4.30
N ASN A 335 -5.74 -4.40 -4.82
CA ASN A 335 -6.90 -3.79 -4.19
C ASN A 335 -7.72 -2.98 -5.20
N ALA A 336 -8.98 -2.65 -4.86
CA ALA A 336 -9.86 -1.83 -5.66
C ALA A 336 -10.54 -0.73 -4.83
N SER A 337 -10.68 0.45 -5.43
CA SER A 337 -11.57 1.55 -5.03
C SER A 337 -12.19 2.11 -6.29
N PHE A 338 -13.23 2.91 -6.19
CA PHE A 338 -13.89 3.53 -7.35
C PHE A 338 -12.89 4.23 -8.27
N GLU A 339 -12.07 5.14 -7.75
CA GLU A 339 -11.10 5.90 -8.54
C GLU A 339 -10.04 5.00 -9.17
N SER A 340 -9.60 3.97 -8.44
CA SER A 340 -8.57 3.08 -8.96
C SER A 340 -9.09 2.16 -10.07
N VAL A 341 -10.36 1.71 -10.01
CA VAL A 341 -10.99 0.96 -11.10
C VAL A 341 -11.19 1.85 -12.31
N LYS A 342 -11.70 3.08 -12.10
CA LYS A 342 -11.85 4.08 -13.16
C LYS A 342 -10.53 4.33 -13.91
N CYS A 343 -9.46 4.60 -13.17
CA CYS A 343 -8.12 4.82 -13.77
C CYS A 343 -7.58 3.57 -14.48
N ALA A 344 -7.90 2.37 -13.97
CA ALA A 344 -7.47 1.11 -14.60
C ALA A 344 -8.19 0.86 -15.93
N LEU A 345 -9.50 1.15 -16.02
CA LEU A 345 -10.26 1.09 -17.27
C LEU A 345 -9.72 2.08 -18.30
N ASP A 346 -9.47 3.35 -17.92
CA ASP A 346 -8.84 4.35 -18.80
C ASP A 346 -7.46 3.87 -19.28
N SER A 347 -6.68 3.26 -18.37
CA SER A 347 -5.36 2.73 -18.72
C SER A 347 -5.46 1.54 -19.67
N LEU A 348 -6.42 0.65 -19.49
CA LEU A 348 -6.66 -0.49 -20.40
C LEU A 348 -6.91 -0.02 -21.83
N VAL A 349 -7.68 1.05 -22.03
CA VAL A 349 -7.91 1.64 -23.36
C VAL A 349 -6.61 2.12 -24.00
N VAL A 350 -5.81 2.88 -23.25
CA VAL A 350 -4.56 3.45 -23.76
C VAL A 350 -3.50 2.37 -24.01
N LEU A 351 -3.28 1.49 -23.04
CA LEU A 351 -2.27 0.43 -23.11
C LEU A 351 -2.64 -0.65 -24.14
N GLY A 352 -3.93 -0.91 -24.31
CA GLY A 352 -4.47 -1.88 -25.26
C GLY A 352 -4.75 -1.31 -26.66
N SER A 353 -4.20 -0.14 -27.03
CA SER A 353 -4.47 0.51 -28.34
C SER A 353 -4.09 -0.35 -29.55
N LEU A 354 -3.13 -1.26 -29.40
CA LEU A 354 -2.69 -2.20 -30.45
C LEU A 354 -3.29 -3.61 -30.25
N ALA A 355 -4.05 -3.84 -29.20
CA ALA A 355 -4.69 -5.15 -28.94
C ALA A 355 -5.91 -5.35 -29.85
N LYS A 356 -6.23 -6.60 -30.19
CA LYS A 356 -7.44 -6.95 -30.95
C LYS A 356 -8.70 -6.69 -30.12
N ARG A 357 -8.68 -7.12 -28.86
CA ARG A 357 -9.75 -6.86 -27.89
C ARG A 357 -9.18 -6.42 -26.56
N ARG A 358 -9.93 -5.59 -25.85
CA ARG A 358 -9.67 -5.15 -24.49
C ARG A 358 -10.74 -5.78 -23.60
N ILE A 359 -10.29 -6.47 -22.58
CA ILE A 359 -11.16 -7.22 -21.66
C ILE A 359 -10.93 -6.70 -20.25
N ALA A 360 -12.01 -6.35 -19.55
CA ALA A 360 -11.93 -5.98 -18.14
C ALA A 360 -12.57 -7.09 -17.29
N VAL A 361 -11.79 -7.69 -16.38
CA VAL A 361 -12.24 -8.65 -15.38
C VAL A 361 -12.29 -7.95 -14.04
N LEU A 362 -13.50 -7.67 -13.57
CA LEU A 362 -13.75 -6.90 -12.36
C LEU A 362 -14.42 -7.76 -11.29
N GLY A 363 -13.92 -7.67 -10.06
CA GLY A 363 -14.58 -8.23 -8.89
C GLY A 363 -15.14 -7.14 -7.99
N ARG A 364 -15.58 -7.55 -6.80
CA ARG A 364 -16.20 -6.69 -5.81
C ARG A 364 -15.27 -5.57 -5.36
N ILE A 365 -15.84 -4.38 -5.19
CA ILE A 365 -15.22 -3.24 -4.50
C ILE A 365 -15.81 -3.18 -3.09
N HIS A 366 -14.99 -3.41 -2.06
CA HIS A 366 -15.42 -3.38 -0.68
C HIS A 366 -15.50 -1.94 -0.11
N ASP A 367 -16.14 -1.81 1.05
CA ASP A 367 -16.26 -0.56 1.81
C ASP A 367 -16.96 0.61 1.06
N MET A 368 -17.91 0.28 0.15
CA MET A 368 -18.68 1.27 -0.62
C MET A 368 -20.00 1.66 0.07
N GLY A 369 -20.54 0.81 0.97
CA GLY A 369 -21.81 1.04 1.63
C GLY A 369 -22.95 1.33 0.66
N GLU A 370 -23.77 2.34 0.97
CA GLU A 370 -24.91 2.77 0.14
C GLU A 370 -24.50 3.32 -1.24
N LEU A 371 -23.24 3.74 -1.40
CA LEU A 371 -22.74 4.26 -2.68
C LEU A 371 -22.45 3.17 -3.72
N ALA A 372 -22.48 1.88 -3.35
CA ALA A 372 -22.10 0.77 -4.23
C ALA A 372 -22.87 0.78 -5.56
N GLN A 373 -24.19 1.02 -5.52
CA GLN A 373 -25.04 1.04 -6.73
C GLN A 373 -24.63 2.16 -7.70
N ASP A 374 -24.40 3.36 -7.19
CA ASP A 374 -24.00 4.51 -8.01
C ASP A 374 -22.60 4.35 -8.56
N VAL A 375 -21.69 3.80 -7.77
CA VAL A 375 -20.31 3.47 -8.18
C VAL A 375 -20.33 2.46 -9.32
N TYR A 376 -21.03 1.34 -9.18
CA TYR A 376 -21.13 0.34 -10.24
C TYR A 376 -21.81 0.88 -11.50
N ARG A 377 -22.84 1.71 -11.36
CA ARG A 377 -23.49 2.38 -12.50
C ARG A 377 -22.50 3.27 -13.27
N GLN A 378 -21.66 4.04 -12.57
CA GLN A 378 -20.65 4.89 -13.20
C GLN A 378 -19.56 4.07 -13.90
N LEU A 379 -19.07 3.00 -13.26
CA LEU A 379 -18.05 2.13 -13.87
C LEU A 379 -18.56 1.39 -15.09
N VAL A 380 -19.81 0.90 -15.06
CA VAL A 380 -20.45 0.27 -16.21
C VAL A 380 -20.64 1.28 -17.35
N LYS A 381 -21.08 2.51 -17.07
CA LYS A 381 -21.15 3.57 -18.09
C LYS A 381 -19.79 3.84 -18.72
N GLN A 382 -18.73 3.96 -17.91
CA GLN A 382 -17.39 4.12 -18.46
C GLN A 382 -16.97 2.95 -19.36
N PHE A 383 -17.29 1.70 -18.98
CA PHE A 383 -17.08 0.54 -19.86
C PHE A 383 -17.83 0.69 -21.20
N LEU A 384 -19.10 1.09 -21.16
CA LEU A 384 -19.93 1.26 -22.36
C LEU A 384 -19.42 2.40 -23.26
N ASP A 385 -18.91 3.47 -22.67
CA ASP A 385 -18.44 4.67 -23.38
C ASP A 385 -16.99 4.54 -23.91
N THR A 386 -16.30 3.44 -23.62
CA THR A 386 -14.90 3.22 -24.01
C THR A 386 -14.76 2.04 -24.98
N ASP A 387 -13.61 1.91 -25.64
CA ASP A 387 -13.29 0.79 -26.57
C ASP A 387 -12.95 -0.53 -25.85
N ILE A 388 -13.52 -0.80 -24.69
CA ILE A 388 -13.41 -2.09 -24.01
C ILE A 388 -14.51 -3.01 -24.57
N ASN A 389 -14.14 -4.19 -25.04
CA ASN A 389 -15.03 -5.10 -25.78
C ASN A 389 -15.83 -6.02 -24.86
N LEU A 390 -15.18 -6.56 -23.81
CA LEU A 390 -15.76 -7.53 -22.89
C LEU A 390 -15.58 -7.08 -21.44
N LEU A 391 -16.67 -7.09 -20.67
CA LEU A 391 -16.69 -6.94 -19.22
C LEU A 391 -17.02 -8.29 -18.58
N VAL A 392 -16.08 -8.86 -17.86
CA VAL A 392 -16.28 -10.05 -17.04
C VAL A 392 -16.43 -9.61 -15.60
N ILE A 393 -17.52 -10.02 -14.97
CA ILE A 393 -17.82 -9.68 -13.56
C ILE A 393 -17.77 -10.97 -12.75
N VAL A 394 -17.00 -10.98 -11.68
CA VAL A 394 -16.82 -12.14 -10.80
C VAL A 394 -17.32 -11.81 -9.41
N SER A 395 -18.19 -12.66 -8.84
CA SER A 395 -18.73 -12.57 -7.45
C SER A 395 -19.55 -11.31 -7.14
N GLU A 396 -19.86 -10.42 -8.10
CA GLU A 396 -20.57 -9.16 -7.84
C GLU A 396 -21.87 -9.05 -8.68
N LYS A 397 -22.92 -9.70 -8.18
CA LYS A 397 -24.22 -9.78 -8.81
C LYS A 397 -24.86 -8.42 -9.08
N GLN A 398 -24.70 -7.46 -8.17
CA GLN A 398 -25.29 -6.12 -8.33
C GLN A 398 -24.70 -5.40 -9.55
N MET A 399 -23.36 -5.43 -9.70
CA MET A 399 -22.69 -4.87 -10.88
C MET A 399 -23.15 -5.54 -12.18
N TYR A 400 -23.29 -6.88 -12.17
CA TYR A 400 -23.75 -7.63 -13.32
C TYR A 400 -25.18 -7.22 -13.74
N LEU A 401 -26.12 -7.10 -12.81
CA LEU A 401 -27.50 -6.70 -13.12
C LEU A 401 -27.56 -5.30 -13.72
N ILE A 402 -26.78 -4.35 -13.17
CA ILE A 402 -26.64 -3.00 -13.72
C ILE A 402 -26.04 -3.06 -15.13
N ALA A 403 -24.99 -3.84 -15.33
CA ALA A 403 -24.33 -3.97 -16.63
C ALA A 403 -25.29 -4.55 -17.69
N LYS A 404 -26.02 -5.61 -17.35
CA LYS A 404 -27.01 -6.24 -18.22
C LYS A 404 -28.14 -5.29 -18.60
N GLU A 405 -28.56 -4.43 -17.66
CA GLU A 405 -29.60 -3.41 -17.92
C GLU A 405 -29.08 -2.33 -18.88
N LEU A 406 -27.93 -1.73 -18.58
CA LEU A 406 -27.39 -0.59 -19.31
C LEU A 406 -26.85 -0.96 -20.70
N ALA A 407 -26.40 -2.18 -20.90
CA ALA A 407 -25.86 -2.65 -22.19
C ALA A 407 -26.94 -3.05 -23.19
N LYS A 408 -28.24 -3.03 -22.83
CA LYS A 408 -29.33 -3.38 -23.77
C LYS A 408 -29.30 -2.45 -24.98
N GLY A 409 -29.06 -3.04 -26.16
CA GLY A 409 -29.00 -2.31 -27.42
C GLY A 409 -27.70 -1.57 -27.71
N VAL A 410 -26.69 -1.72 -26.89
CA VAL A 410 -25.34 -1.15 -27.16
C VAL A 410 -24.55 -2.18 -27.99
N PRO A 411 -24.19 -1.88 -29.25
CA PRO A 411 -23.49 -2.82 -30.12
C PRO A 411 -22.05 -3.05 -29.63
N ASN A 412 -21.53 -4.27 -29.93
CA ASN A 412 -20.12 -4.64 -29.67
C ASN A 412 -19.68 -4.60 -28.20
N LYS A 413 -20.63 -4.76 -27.27
CA LYS A 413 -20.37 -4.86 -25.82
C LYS A 413 -20.84 -6.20 -25.30
N GLU A 414 -19.90 -7.00 -24.83
CA GLU A 414 -20.18 -8.30 -24.24
C GLU A 414 -20.07 -8.21 -22.72
N ILE A 415 -20.95 -8.93 -22.01
CA ILE A 415 -20.94 -9.02 -20.55
C ILE A 415 -21.06 -10.48 -20.16
N VAL A 416 -20.10 -10.95 -19.39
CA VAL A 416 -20.07 -12.30 -18.81
C VAL A 416 -20.04 -12.19 -17.29
N TRP A 417 -20.73 -13.10 -16.61
CA TRP A 417 -20.74 -13.13 -15.16
C TRP A 417 -20.44 -14.54 -14.64
N PHE A 418 -19.57 -14.60 -13.66
CA PHE A 418 -19.28 -15.78 -12.85
C PHE A 418 -19.78 -15.55 -11.43
N GLU A 419 -20.53 -16.52 -10.90
CA GLU A 419 -21.13 -16.44 -9.59
C GLU A 419 -20.09 -16.38 -8.46
N ASP A 420 -18.97 -17.08 -8.65
CA ASP A 420 -17.89 -17.17 -7.69
C ASP A 420 -16.51 -17.27 -8.37
N LEU A 421 -15.46 -17.12 -7.55
CA LEU A 421 -14.07 -17.13 -7.99
C LEU A 421 -13.64 -18.51 -8.53
N GLU A 422 -14.14 -19.60 -7.96
CA GLU A 422 -13.75 -20.96 -8.35
C GLU A 422 -14.29 -21.30 -9.76
N THR A 423 -15.54 -20.98 -10.04
CA THR A 423 -16.12 -21.10 -11.38
C THR A 423 -15.32 -20.27 -12.39
N ALA A 424 -14.97 -19.01 -12.02
CA ALA A 424 -14.15 -18.17 -12.88
C ALA A 424 -12.76 -18.78 -13.14
N LYS A 425 -12.09 -19.38 -12.16
CA LYS A 425 -10.78 -20.05 -12.35
C LYS A 425 -10.85 -21.20 -13.37
N HIS A 426 -11.99 -21.88 -13.44
CA HIS A 426 -12.16 -23.00 -14.37
C HIS A 426 -12.47 -22.54 -15.80
N GLU A 427 -13.27 -21.51 -15.99
CA GLU A 427 -13.88 -21.17 -17.28
C GLU A 427 -13.35 -19.91 -17.95
N ILE A 428 -12.80 -18.94 -17.18
CA ILE A 428 -12.44 -17.61 -17.70
C ILE A 428 -11.40 -17.67 -18.83
N PHE A 429 -10.52 -18.67 -18.80
CA PHE A 429 -9.46 -18.82 -19.81
C PHE A 429 -10.02 -19.00 -21.22
N ASP A 430 -11.14 -19.67 -21.35
CA ASP A 430 -11.79 -19.98 -22.64
C ASP A 430 -12.41 -18.71 -23.29
N LEU A 431 -12.52 -17.62 -22.56
CA LEU A 431 -12.97 -16.33 -23.08
C LEU A 431 -11.86 -15.57 -23.83
N PHE A 432 -10.60 -15.95 -23.64
CA PHE A 432 -9.46 -15.21 -24.17
C PHE A 432 -9.02 -15.75 -25.53
N SER A 433 -8.59 -14.85 -26.40
CA SER A 433 -8.15 -15.14 -27.76
C SER A 433 -6.79 -14.47 -28.06
N PRO A 434 -6.08 -14.97 -29.09
CA PRO A 434 -4.84 -14.35 -29.52
C PRO A 434 -5.00 -12.87 -29.89
N GLY A 435 -4.15 -12.04 -29.28
CA GLY A 435 -4.14 -10.58 -29.44
C GLY A 435 -4.98 -9.81 -28.40
N ASP A 436 -5.56 -10.48 -27.42
CA ASP A 436 -6.30 -9.83 -26.34
C ASP A 436 -5.35 -9.19 -25.31
N ILE A 437 -5.84 -8.11 -24.66
CA ILE A 437 -5.27 -7.57 -23.44
C ILE A 437 -6.33 -7.59 -22.35
N VAL A 438 -6.02 -8.19 -21.19
CA VAL A 438 -6.99 -8.47 -20.13
C VAL A 438 -6.57 -7.80 -18.84
N LEU A 439 -7.39 -6.88 -18.31
CA LEU A 439 -7.22 -6.26 -17.00
C LEU A 439 -7.90 -7.11 -15.91
N PHE A 440 -7.19 -7.41 -14.83
CA PHE A 440 -7.76 -8.04 -13.64
C PHE A 440 -7.74 -7.07 -12.46
N LYS A 441 -8.91 -6.76 -11.88
CA LYS A 441 -9.01 -5.84 -10.75
C LYS A 441 -10.16 -6.15 -9.80
N ALA A 442 -9.83 -6.26 -8.51
CA ALA A 442 -10.79 -6.44 -7.41
C ALA A 442 -10.21 -5.96 -6.08
N SER A 443 -11.03 -5.87 -5.06
CA SER A 443 -10.57 -5.67 -3.69
C SER A 443 -9.74 -6.87 -3.21
N ASN A 444 -8.80 -6.62 -2.30
CA ASN A 444 -7.85 -7.63 -1.79
C ASN A 444 -8.54 -8.89 -1.25
N ALA A 445 -9.66 -8.73 -0.55
CA ALA A 445 -10.43 -9.84 0.02
C ALA A 445 -11.00 -10.81 -1.02
N GLU A 446 -11.13 -10.38 -2.28
CA GLU A 446 -11.64 -11.22 -3.39
C GLU A 446 -10.58 -12.20 -3.93
N ASN A 447 -9.33 -12.09 -3.47
CA ASN A 447 -8.23 -12.98 -3.86
C ASN A 447 -8.03 -13.17 -5.38
N PHE A 448 -8.23 -12.11 -6.16
CA PHE A 448 -8.07 -12.13 -7.62
C PHE A 448 -6.64 -12.47 -8.08
N SER A 449 -5.63 -12.30 -7.21
CA SER A 449 -4.28 -12.78 -7.51
C SER A 449 -4.27 -14.29 -7.77
N SER A 450 -5.09 -15.08 -7.06
CA SER A 450 -5.22 -16.52 -7.32
C SER A 450 -5.90 -16.84 -8.68
N LEU A 451 -6.80 -15.96 -9.14
CA LEU A 451 -7.39 -16.08 -10.49
C LEU A 451 -6.34 -15.79 -11.57
N VAL A 452 -5.54 -14.74 -11.37
CA VAL A 452 -4.42 -14.39 -12.28
C VAL A 452 -3.42 -15.55 -12.36
N GLU A 453 -3.03 -16.14 -11.22
CA GLU A 453 -2.12 -17.31 -11.21
C GLU A 453 -2.73 -18.53 -11.93
N SER A 454 -4.04 -18.76 -11.79
CA SER A 454 -4.73 -19.83 -12.54
C SER A 454 -4.62 -19.61 -14.06
N VAL A 455 -4.84 -18.36 -14.51
CA VAL A 455 -4.73 -18.00 -15.94
C VAL A 455 -3.29 -18.19 -16.44
N LYS A 456 -2.30 -17.73 -15.69
CA LYS A 456 -0.86 -17.90 -16.01
C LYS A 456 -0.48 -19.38 -16.13
N HIS A 457 -0.94 -20.21 -15.20
CA HIS A 457 -0.67 -21.64 -15.21
C HIS A 457 -1.29 -22.35 -16.43
N LYS A 458 -2.52 -21.98 -16.80
CA LYS A 458 -3.17 -22.52 -18.02
C LYS A 458 -2.42 -22.07 -19.28
N ALA A 459 -2.09 -20.78 -19.41
CA ALA A 459 -1.35 -20.26 -20.55
C ALA A 459 0.01 -20.97 -20.72
N GLY A 460 0.74 -21.23 -19.62
CA GLY A 460 2.01 -21.96 -19.65
C GLY A 460 1.90 -23.41 -20.15
N LYS A 461 0.75 -24.06 -19.97
CA LYS A 461 0.51 -25.43 -20.49
C LYS A 461 0.25 -25.48 -21.99
N PHE A 462 -0.22 -24.39 -22.59
CA PHE A 462 -0.47 -24.31 -24.02
C PHE A 462 0.72 -23.79 -24.82
N ALA A 463 1.75 -23.23 -24.15
CA ALA A 463 2.97 -22.71 -24.79
C ALA A 463 4.12 -23.75 -24.84
N GLY A 464 3.97 -24.94 -24.25
CA GLY A 464 4.90 -26.08 -24.31
C GLY A 464 4.29 -27.22 -25.13
#